data_5dedf39bd582808491ada3dbd5c7583e
#
_entry.id   5dedf39bd582808491ada3dbd5c7583e
#
_cell.length_a   1.000
_cell.length_b   1.000
_cell.length_c   1.000
_cell.angle_alpha   90.00
_cell.angle_beta   90.00
_cell.angle_gamma   90.00
#
_symmetry.space_group_name_H-M   'P 1'
#
loop_
_entity.id
_entity.type
_entity.pdbx_description
1 polymer ?
#
loop_
_entity_poly.entity_id
_entity_poly.type
_entity_poly.pdbx_seq_one_letter_code
_entity_poly.pdbx_strand_id
1 'polypeptide(L)'
;AYKDVLATLASKYKHTVMMGRTHGVHAEPTTFGLKMARFYQEAVRDLERFERVAAAVETGKLSGAVGTFANVPPTVEEAAMAELGLTPQAIGSQVLPRDLHADYVTTIAVIGTTLEEVATEIRGLQRSEIHEVEEGFKGGQKGSSAMPHKRNPIGSENIVGLSRVLRGYAVTSMEDVALWHERDISHSSAERIILPDATTVLDYMLHRLTAILENLQVFQETMLANMKRTYGLIYSQR
;
A
#
# COMPACT_ATOMS: atom_id res chain seq x y z
N ALA A 1 12.23 -3.19 -3.49
CA ALA A 1 11.76 -3.25 -4.88
C ALA A 1 10.80 -2.11 -5.23
N TYR A 2 9.59 -2.00 -4.66
CA TYR A 2 8.61 -0.95 -5.01
C TYR A 2 9.19 0.47 -4.90
N LYS A 3 9.75 0.79 -3.73
CA LYS A 3 10.41 2.08 -3.46
C LYS A 3 11.53 2.39 -4.49
N ASP A 4 12.33 1.39 -4.85
CA ASP A 4 13.49 1.58 -5.73
C ASP A 4 13.08 1.86 -7.18
N VAL A 5 11.98 1.26 -7.64
CA VAL A 5 11.40 1.56 -8.95
C VAL A 5 10.91 3.00 -9.01
N LEU A 6 10.23 3.49 -7.96
CA LEU A 6 9.81 4.89 -7.87
C LEU A 6 11.00 5.85 -7.89
N ALA A 7 12.08 5.54 -7.18
CA ALA A 7 13.33 6.33 -7.21
C ALA A 7 13.94 6.36 -8.61
N THR A 8 13.95 5.22 -9.30
CA THR A 8 14.45 5.09 -10.67
C THR A 8 13.63 5.95 -11.63
N LEU A 9 12.30 5.87 -11.57
CA LEU A 9 11.39 6.68 -12.41
C LEU A 9 11.53 8.17 -12.10
N ALA A 10 11.63 8.54 -10.82
CA ALA A 10 11.85 9.92 -10.40
C ALA A 10 13.13 10.51 -11.01
N SER A 11 14.23 9.77 -10.95
CA SER A 11 15.51 10.18 -11.54
C SER A 11 15.46 10.23 -13.07
N LYS A 12 14.90 9.19 -13.69
CA LYS A 12 14.82 9.06 -15.17
C LYS A 12 14.03 10.22 -15.80
N TYR A 13 12.92 10.61 -15.17
CA TYR A 13 11.98 11.59 -15.71
C TYR A 13 12.02 12.96 -15.01
N LYS A 14 13.08 13.28 -14.28
CA LYS A 14 13.23 14.53 -13.52
C LYS A 14 13.09 15.80 -14.39
N HIS A 15 13.39 15.71 -15.70
CA HIS A 15 13.30 16.80 -16.68
C HIS A 15 12.11 16.65 -17.64
N THR A 16 11.29 15.61 -17.50
CA THR A 16 10.11 15.38 -18.34
C THR A 16 8.99 16.25 -17.88
N VAL A 17 8.79 17.38 -18.54
CA VAL A 17 7.79 18.39 -18.19
C VAL A 17 6.40 17.89 -18.55
N MET A 18 5.45 18.09 -17.65
CA MET A 18 4.04 17.73 -17.81
C MET A 18 3.14 18.78 -17.15
N MET A 19 1.86 18.74 -17.48
CA MET A 19 0.87 19.60 -16.83
C MET A 19 0.51 19.07 -15.43
N GLY A 20 0.72 19.88 -14.41
CA GLY A 20 0.12 19.67 -13.10
C GLY A 20 -1.36 20.01 -13.14
N ARG A 21 -2.20 19.12 -12.55
CA ARG A 21 -3.66 19.29 -12.52
C ARG A 21 -4.16 19.31 -11.10
N THR A 22 -5.02 20.26 -10.81
CA THR A 22 -5.84 20.31 -9.59
C THR A 22 -7.31 20.28 -9.99
N HIS A 23 -8.14 19.56 -9.26
CA HIS A 23 -9.57 19.37 -9.61
C HIS A 23 -9.78 18.82 -11.04
N GLY A 24 -8.80 18.11 -11.61
CA GLY A 24 -8.84 17.65 -13.00
C GLY A 24 -8.56 18.73 -14.04
N VAL A 25 -8.29 19.97 -13.63
CA VAL A 25 -8.06 21.15 -14.50
C VAL A 25 -6.56 21.47 -14.53
N HIS A 26 -6.11 22.01 -15.66
CA HIS A 26 -4.73 22.46 -15.83
C HIS A 26 -4.40 23.58 -14.82
N ALA A 27 -3.34 23.38 -14.03
CA ALA A 27 -2.83 24.34 -13.06
C ALA A 27 -1.48 24.89 -13.54
N GLU A 28 -0.38 24.37 -13.05
CA GLU A 28 0.96 24.80 -13.38
C GLU A 28 1.81 23.67 -13.93
N PRO A 29 2.87 23.94 -14.70
CA PRO A 29 3.83 22.94 -15.13
C PRO A 29 4.53 22.26 -13.94
N THR A 30 4.72 20.95 -14.07
CA THR A 30 5.52 20.13 -13.15
C THR A 30 6.37 19.17 -13.97
N THR A 31 7.02 18.19 -13.33
CA THR A 31 7.69 17.11 -14.03
C THR A 31 7.14 15.75 -13.61
N PHE A 32 7.17 14.79 -14.51
CA PHE A 32 6.79 13.41 -14.19
C PHE A 32 7.70 12.82 -13.10
N GLY A 33 8.99 13.17 -13.14
CA GLY A 33 9.93 12.76 -12.10
C GLY A 33 9.59 13.30 -10.71
N LEU A 34 9.14 14.56 -10.58
CA LEU A 34 8.70 15.12 -9.31
C LEU A 34 7.45 14.39 -8.77
N LYS A 35 6.52 14.04 -9.66
CA LYS A 35 5.36 13.21 -9.31
C LYS A 35 5.78 11.85 -8.74
N MET A 36 6.73 11.17 -9.36
CA MET A 36 7.28 9.89 -8.88
C MET A 36 8.06 10.06 -7.59
N ALA A 37 8.78 11.16 -7.40
CA ALA A 37 9.50 11.48 -6.16
C ALA A 37 8.55 11.66 -4.96
N ARG A 38 7.36 12.23 -5.17
CA ARG A 38 6.33 12.32 -4.14
C ARG A 38 5.89 10.93 -3.68
N PHE A 39 5.57 10.04 -4.61
CA PHE A 39 5.20 8.64 -4.30
C PHE A 39 6.35 7.86 -3.65
N TYR A 40 7.59 8.12 -4.05
CA TYR A 40 8.76 7.57 -3.37
C TYR A 40 8.81 7.95 -1.89
N GLN A 41 8.55 9.22 -1.55
CA GLN A 41 8.53 9.67 -0.16
C GLN A 41 7.38 9.03 0.65
N GLU A 42 6.27 8.73 0.02
CA GLU A 42 5.18 7.97 0.64
C GLU A 42 5.61 6.52 0.92
N ALA A 43 6.24 5.87 -0.05
CA ALA A 43 6.77 4.51 0.12
C ALA A 43 7.85 4.40 1.21
N VAL A 44 8.66 5.45 1.41
CA VAL A 44 9.62 5.51 2.53
C VAL A 44 8.88 5.50 3.86
N ARG A 45 7.87 6.39 4.03
CA ARG A 45 7.07 6.44 5.26
C ARG A 45 6.27 5.15 5.51
N ASP A 46 5.82 4.49 4.45
CA ASP A 46 5.11 3.22 4.56
C ASP A 46 6.00 2.09 5.05
N LEU A 47 7.26 2.06 4.59
CA LEU A 47 8.25 1.10 5.08
C LEU A 47 8.52 1.32 6.58
N GLU A 48 8.76 2.56 7.00
CA GLU A 48 8.98 2.93 8.40
C GLU A 48 7.79 2.53 9.30
N ARG A 49 6.55 2.78 8.82
CA ARG A 49 5.33 2.35 9.53
C ARG A 49 5.28 0.84 9.67
N PHE A 50 5.53 0.12 8.58
CA PHE A 50 5.46 -1.34 8.57
C PHE A 50 6.52 -1.96 9.47
N GLU A 51 7.77 -1.51 9.42
CA GLU A 51 8.86 -1.99 10.29
C GLU A 51 8.51 -1.80 11.78
N ARG A 52 7.94 -0.65 12.14
CA ARG A 52 7.50 -0.38 13.51
C ARG A 52 6.41 -1.36 13.99
N VAL A 53 5.38 -1.57 13.19
CA VAL A 53 4.27 -2.45 13.61
C VAL A 53 4.63 -3.92 13.52
N ALA A 54 5.47 -4.33 12.58
CA ALA A 54 6.01 -5.68 12.50
C ALA A 54 6.78 -6.02 13.78
N ALA A 55 7.71 -5.16 14.18
CA ALA A 55 8.43 -5.35 15.44
C ALA A 55 7.52 -5.40 16.68
N ALA A 56 6.40 -4.63 16.67
CA ALA A 56 5.46 -4.64 17.78
C ALA A 56 4.63 -5.92 17.87
N VAL A 57 4.29 -6.58 16.76
CA VAL A 57 3.53 -7.84 16.76
C VAL A 57 4.42 -9.08 16.90
N GLU A 58 5.74 -8.93 16.72
CA GLU A 58 6.72 -10.00 16.96
C GLU A 58 6.95 -10.22 18.47
N THR A 59 5.85 -10.38 19.21
CA THR A 59 5.83 -10.62 20.65
C THR A 59 5.11 -11.93 20.98
N GLY A 60 5.43 -12.50 22.13
CA GLY A 60 4.79 -13.72 22.61
C GLY A 60 4.59 -13.70 24.10
N LYS A 61 3.78 -14.63 24.61
CA LYS A 61 3.54 -14.79 26.05
C LYS A 61 3.33 -16.24 26.44
N LEU A 62 3.81 -16.61 27.65
CA LEU A 62 3.55 -17.87 28.33
C LEU A 62 3.08 -17.64 29.79
N SER A 63 2.49 -16.49 30.09
CA SER A 63 2.10 -16.06 31.43
C SER A 63 0.86 -16.76 32.02
N GLY A 64 0.35 -17.81 31.34
CA GLY A 64 -0.76 -18.64 31.82
C GLY A 64 -2.15 -18.10 31.46
N ALA A 65 -3.17 -18.70 32.08
CA ALA A 65 -4.57 -18.52 31.73
C ALA A 65 -5.11 -17.10 31.90
N VAL A 66 -4.51 -16.30 32.76
CA VAL A 66 -4.94 -14.93 33.08
C VAL A 66 -3.75 -13.96 33.21
N GLY A 67 -2.57 -14.35 32.76
CA GLY A 67 -1.38 -13.49 32.76
C GLY A 67 -0.61 -13.40 34.06
N THR A 68 -0.85 -14.29 35.03
CA THR A 68 -0.28 -14.19 36.39
C THR A 68 0.95 -15.05 36.65
N PHE A 69 1.45 -15.81 35.68
CA PHE A 69 2.56 -16.74 35.84
C PHE A 69 2.37 -17.78 36.96
N ALA A 70 1.11 -18.18 37.25
CA ALA A 70 0.78 -19.07 38.35
C ALA A 70 1.48 -20.43 38.29
N ASN A 71 1.77 -20.95 37.10
CA ASN A 71 2.32 -22.30 36.87
C ASN A 71 3.68 -22.31 36.19
N VAL A 72 4.14 -21.19 35.65
CA VAL A 72 5.38 -21.09 34.87
C VAL A 72 6.08 -19.79 35.23
N PRO A 73 7.35 -19.81 35.66
CA PRO A 73 8.06 -18.59 36.01
C PRO A 73 8.38 -17.74 34.77
N PRO A 74 8.52 -16.41 34.90
CA PRO A 74 8.84 -15.49 33.79
C PRO A 74 10.10 -15.89 33.00
N THR A 75 11.10 -16.50 33.66
CA THR A 75 12.33 -16.97 33.00
C THR A 75 12.12 -18.01 31.90
N VAL A 76 11.05 -18.81 32.00
CA VAL A 76 10.68 -19.77 30.95
C VAL A 76 10.07 -19.06 29.74
N GLU A 77 9.26 -18.00 29.96
CA GLU A 77 8.76 -17.18 28.88
C GLU A 77 9.91 -16.47 28.14
N GLU A 78 10.83 -15.86 28.88
CA GLU A 78 12.01 -15.19 28.33
C GLU A 78 12.86 -16.14 27.46
N ALA A 79 13.14 -17.35 27.98
CA ALA A 79 13.90 -18.34 27.23
C ALA A 79 13.16 -18.85 25.97
N ALA A 80 11.86 -19.07 26.05
CA ALA A 80 11.06 -19.52 24.91
C ALA A 80 10.94 -18.42 23.84
N MET A 81 10.74 -17.18 24.22
CA MET A 81 10.68 -16.06 23.28
C MET A 81 12.03 -15.83 22.60
N ALA A 82 13.14 -15.91 23.34
CA ALA A 82 14.48 -15.82 22.76
C ALA A 82 14.75 -16.92 21.72
N GLU A 83 14.33 -18.16 22.00
CA GLU A 83 14.47 -19.28 21.05
C GLU A 83 13.63 -19.10 19.78
N LEU A 84 12.46 -18.46 19.89
CA LEU A 84 11.57 -18.15 18.78
C LEU A 84 11.91 -16.84 18.03
N GLY A 85 12.88 -16.07 18.54
CA GLY A 85 13.19 -14.73 17.99
C GLY A 85 12.09 -13.71 18.26
N LEU A 86 11.28 -13.91 19.31
CA LEU A 86 10.20 -13.02 19.71
C LEU A 86 10.58 -12.21 20.95
N THR A 87 9.90 -11.10 21.18
CA THR A 87 10.01 -10.32 22.42
C THR A 87 8.94 -10.77 23.43
N PRO A 88 9.28 -11.01 24.71
CA PRO A 88 8.27 -11.27 25.74
C PRO A 88 7.33 -10.07 25.89
N GLN A 89 6.01 -10.33 25.92
CA GLN A 89 5.02 -9.30 26.19
C GLN A 89 5.09 -8.87 27.65
N ALA A 90 5.29 -7.58 27.91
CA ALA A 90 5.50 -7.06 29.27
C ALA A 90 4.32 -7.40 30.22
N ILE A 91 3.07 -7.22 29.74
CA ILE A 91 1.85 -7.58 30.46
C ILE A 91 0.83 -8.07 29.44
N GLY A 92 0.27 -9.25 29.69
CA GLY A 92 -0.83 -9.82 28.90
C GLY A 92 -1.90 -10.43 29.79
N SER A 93 -3.06 -10.72 29.23
CA SER A 93 -4.09 -11.54 29.86
C SER A 93 -3.90 -13.02 29.50
N GLN A 94 -4.93 -13.74 29.13
CA GLN A 94 -4.74 -15.06 28.48
C GLN A 94 -4.11 -14.94 27.10
N VAL A 95 -4.30 -13.81 26.41
CA VAL A 95 -3.80 -13.52 25.06
C VAL A 95 -2.94 -12.27 25.04
N LEU A 96 -2.24 -12.06 23.95
CA LEU A 96 -1.62 -10.77 23.63
C LEU A 96 -2.71 -9.70 23.45
N PRO A 97 -2.48 -8.44 23.85
CA PRO A 97 -3.38 -7.34 23.54
C PRO A 97 -3.65 -7.23 22.03
N ARG A 98 -4.93 -7.16 21.65
CA ARG A 98 -5.32 -7.15 20.23
C ARG A 98 -5.09 -5.81 19.53
N ASP A 99 -4.87 -4.74 20.26
CA ASP A 99 -4.47 -3.45 19.69
C ASP A 99 -3.18 -3.53 18.87
N LEU A 100 -2.23 -4.41 19.24
CA LEU A 100 -1.03 -4.68 18.46
C LEU A 100 -1.38 -5.22 17.06
N HIS A 101 -2.31 -6.16 16.99
CA HIS A 101 -2.79 -6.74 15.74
C HIS A 101 -3.61 -5.74 14.93
N ALA A 102 -4.41 -4.90 15.61
CA ALA A 102 -5.17 -3.83 14.97
C ALA A 102 -4.24 -2.77 14.37
N ASP A 103 -3.16 -2.34 15.07
CA ASP A 103 -2.16 -1.42 14.51
C ASP A 103 -1.46 -2.02 13.28
N TYR A 104 -1.14 -3.33 13.32
CA TYR A 104 -0.55 -4.04 12.19
C TYR A 104 -1.47 -4.05 10.96
N VAL A 105 -2.73 -4.48 11.11
CA VAL A 105 -3.68 -4.59 9.99
C VAL A 105 -4.10 -3.20 9.48
N THR A 106 -4.27 -2.21 10.36
CA THR A 106 -4.56 -0.84 9.93
C THR A 106 -3.40 -0.22 9.17
N THR A 107 -2.16 -0.50 9.57
CA THR A 107 -0.97 -0.09 8.81
C THR A 107 -0.93 -0.74 7.42
N ILE A 108 -1.24 -2.04 7.30
CA ILE A 108 -1.40 -2.71 6.01
C ILE A 108 -2.44 -1.99 5.14
N ALA A 109 -3.57 -1.58 5.71
CA ALA A 109 -4.61 -0.85 4.99
C ALA A 109 -4.16 0.56 4.56
N VAL A 110 -3.37 1.25 5.38
CA VAL A 110 -2.77 2.55 5.01
C VAL A 110 -1.82 2.37 3.82
N ILE A 111 -0.94 1.37 3.85
CA ILE A 111 -0.04 1.06 2.74
C ILE A 111 -0.86 0.72 1.48
N GLY A 112 -1.89 -0.12 1.60
CA GLY A 112 -2.80 -0.42 0.50
C GLY A 112 -3.45 0.84 -0.10
N THR A 113 -3.73 1.85 0.71
CA THR A 113 -4.31 3.13 0.26
C THR A 113 -3.29 4.00 -0.49
N THR A 114 -2.02 4.01 -0.10
CA THR A 114 -0.97 4.70 -0.87
C THR A 114 -0.70 4.02 -2.21
N LEU A 115 -0.74 2.68 -2.26
CA LEU A 115 -0.68 1.95 -3.53
C LEU A 115 -1.90 2.26 -4.43
N GLU A 116 -3.09 2.40 -3.85
CA GLU A 116 -4.31 2.84 -4.57
C GLU A 116 -4.13 4.23 -5.16
N GLU A 117 -3.49 5.16 -4.45
CA GLU A 117 -3.24 6.51 -4.95
C GLU A 117 -2.39 6.49 -6.22
N VAL A 118 -1.27 5.75 -6.20
CA VAL A 118 -0.42 5.58 -7.38
C VAL A 118 -1.18 4.94 -8.54
N ALA A 119 -1.92 3.87 -8.27
CA ALA A 119 -2.73 3.18 -9.28
C ALA A 119 -3.82 4.10 -9.87
N THR A 120 -4.44 4.93 -9.05
CA THR A 120 -5.45 5.91 -9.47
C THR A 120 -4.84 6.98 -10.35
N GLU A 121 -3.63 7.46 -10.04
CA GLU A 121 -2.92 8.42 -10.89
C GLU A 121 -2.57 7.82 -12.25
N ILE A 122 -2.06 6.57 -12.29
CA ILE A 122 -1.80 5.86 -13.57
C ILE A 122 -3.07 5.78 -14.41
N ARG A 123 -4.19 5.37 -13.81
CA ARG A 123 -5.50 5.31 -14.49
C ARG A 123 -5.93 6.70 -15.00
N GLY A 124 -5.69 7.74 -14.21
CA GLY A 124 -5.99 9.11 -14.58
C GLY A 124 -5.18 9.58 -15.80
N LEU A 125 -3.89 9.28 -15.81
CA LEU A 125 -2.98 9.65 -16.90
C LEU A 125 -3.16 8.79 -18.17
N GLN A 126 -3.70 7.59 -18.03
CA GLN A 126 -3.96 6.68 -19.17
C GLN A 126 -5.31 6.96 -19.88
N ARG A 127 -6.17 7.84 -19.36
CA ARG A 127 -7.43 8.19 -20.03
C ARG A 127 -7.19 8.67 -21.46
N SER A 128 -8.11 8.33 -22.36
CA SER A 128 -8.01 8.62 -23.80
C SER A 128 -7.71 10.09 -24.11
N GLU A 129 -8.28 11.02 -23.34
CA GLU A 129 -8.12 12.48 -23.51
C GLU A 129 -6.78 12.99 -22.99
N ILE A 130 -6.10 12.22 -22.13
CA ILE A 130 -4.82 12.59 -21.50
C ILE A 130 -3.68 11.82 -22.14
N HIS A 131 -3.71 10.49 -22.09
CA HIS A 131 -2.78 9.54 -22.69
C HIS A 131 -1.30 9.91 -22.48
N GLU A 132 -0.94 10.23 -21.25
CA GLU A 132 0.43 10.60 -20.87
C GLU A 132 1.26 9.38 -20.41
N VAL A 133 0.58 8.31 -19.96
CA VAL A 133 1.18 7.01 -19.65
C VAL A 133 0.29 5.87 -20.12
N GLU A 134 0.83 4.65 -20.15
CA GLU A 134 0.08 3.42 -20.41
C GLU A 134 0.74 2.26 -19.66
N GLU A 135 -0.08 1.37 -19.04
CA GLU A 135 0.44 0.09 -18.51
C GLU A 135 1.10 -0.72 -19.62
N GLY A 136 2.25 -1.31 -19.31
CA GLY A 136 2.97 -2.15 -20.27
C GLY A 136 2.16 -3.38 -20.69
N PHE A 137 1.95 -3.55 -21.98
CA PHE A 137 1.28 -4.71 -22.55
C PHE A 137 2.30 -5.84 -22.82
N LYS A 138 2.06 -7.01 -22.26
CA LYS A 138 2.82 -8.21 -22.62
C LYS A 138 2.40 -8.69 -24.01
N GLY A 139 3.36 -9.10 -24.85
CA GLY A 139 3.06 -9.69 -26.15
C GLY A 139 2.05 -10.83 -26.03
N GLY A 140 0.98 -10.78 -26.82
CA GLY A 140 -0.12 -11.75 -26.78
C GLY A 140 -1.29 -11.39 -25.84
N GLN A 141 -1.19 -10.35 -25.03
CA GLN A 141 -2.30 -9.87 -24.22
C GLN A 141 -3.33 -9.16 -25.10
N LYS A 142 -4.59 -9.64 -25.09
CA LYS A 142 -5.69 -8.99 -25.80
C LYS A 142 -6.23 -7.84 -24.95
N GLY A 143 -6.37 -6.64 -25.53
CA GLY A 143 -6.88 -5.47 -24.83
C GLY A 143 -8.34 -5.61 -24.40
N SER A 144 -9.19 -5.98 -25.33
CA SER A 144 -10.61 -6.26 -25.12
C SER A 144 -11.06 -7.32 -26.11
N SER A 145 -12.03 -8.17 -25.73
CA SER A 145 -12.60 -9.17 -26.64
C SER A 145 -13.34 -8.54 -27.83
N ALA A 146 -13.94 -7.34 -27.62
CA ALA A 146 -14.72 -6.63 -28.64
C ALA A 146 -13.92 -5.54 -29.37
N MET A 147 -12.89 -4.95 -28.74
CA MET A 147 -12.12 -3.82 -29.26
C MET A 147 -10.62 -4.07 -29.04
N PRO A 148 -9.92 -4.74 -29.97
CA PRO A 148 -8.50 -5.14 -29.79
C PRO A 148 -7.53 -3.98 -29.56
N HIS A 149 -7.86 -2.77 -30.02
CA HIS A 149 -7.07 -1.55 -29.86
C HIS A 149 -7.21 -0.90 -28.47
N LYS A 150 -8.23 -1.32 -27.67
CA LYS A 150 -8.53 -0.74 -26.36
C LYS A 150 -7.64 -1.36 -25.29
N ARG A 151 -6.73 -0.57 -24.73
CA ARG A 151 -5.83 -0.97 -23.66
C ARG A 151 -6.32 -0.42 -22.32
N ASN A 152 -6.86 -1.30 -21.49
CA ASN A 152 -7.40 -0.93 -20.18
C ASN A 152 -6.31 -1.04 -19.11
N PRO A 153 -6.28 -0.13 -18.10
CA PRO A 153 -5.37 -0.20 -16.97
C PRO A 153 -5.85 -1.23 -15.93
N ILE A 154 -5.99 -2.50 -16.35
CA ILE A 154 -6.57 -3.59 -15.53
C ILE A 154 -5.74 -3.84 -14.27
N GLY A 155 -4.41 -3.72 -14.35
CA GLY A 155 -3.54 -3.91 -13.20
C GLY A 155 -3.79 -2.87 -12.12
N SER A 156 -3.87 -1.60 -12.49
CA SER A 156 -4.18 -0.51 -11.57
C SER A 156 -5.63 -0.59 -11.05
N GLU A 157 -6.59 -1.03 -11.86
CA GLU A 157 -7.97 -1.26 -11.40
C GLU A 157 -8.05 -2.34 -10.33
N ASN A 158 -7.31 -3.44 -10.47
CA ASN A 158 -7.21 -4.49 -9.46
C ASN A 158 -6.67 -3.95 -8.13
N ILE A 159 -5.61 -3.15 -8.15
CA ILE A 159 -5.02 -2.55 -6.96
C ILE A 159 -6.03 -1.66 -6.23
N VAL A 160 -6.73 -0.80 -6.96
CA VAL A 160 -7.81 0.05 -6.42
C VAL A 160 -8.93 -0.78 -5.79
N GLY A 161 -9.29 -1.91 -6.40
CA GLY A 161 -10.29 -2.83 -5.84
C GLY A 161 -9.81 -3.48 -4.54
N LEU A 162 -8.59 -4.00 -4.51
CA LEU A 162 -8.02 -4.72 -3.37
C LEU A 162 -7.77 -3.82 -2.15
N SER A 163 -7.45 -2.54 -2.34
CA SER A 163 -7.29 -1.61 -1.22
C SER A 163 -8.57 -1.45 -0.39
N ARG A 164 -9.75 -1.61 -1.02
CA ARG A 164 -11.04 -1.60 -0.32
C ARG A 164 -11.19 -2.80 0.60
N VAL A 165 -10.70 -3.97 0.18
CA VAL A 165 -10.70 -5.19 1.00
C VAL A 165 -9.83 -5.00 2.23
N LEU A 166 -8.61 -4.46 2.07
CA LEU A 166 -7.70 -4.18 3.19
C LEU A 166 -8.32 -3.21 4.21
N ARG A 167 -9.06 -2.18 3.76
CA ARG A 167 -9.79 -1.27 4.67
C ARG A 167 -10.90 -2.00 5.44
N GLY A 168 -11.58 -2.95 4.81
CA GLY A 168 -12.54 -3.82 5.51
C GLY A 168 -11.89 -4.65 6.61
N TYR A 169 -10.71 -5.21 6.35
CA TYR A 169 -9.95 -5.96 7.35
C TYR A 169 -9.45 -5.08 8.50
N ALA A 170 -9.07 -3.84 8.23
CA ALA A 170 -8.71 -2.88 9.27
C ALA A 170 -9.87 -2.61 10.24
N VAL A 171 -11.09 -2.45 9.74
CA VAL A 171 -12.29 -2.31 10.58
C VAL A 171 -12.49 -3.56 11.42
N THR A 172 -12.44 -4.74 10.82
CA THR A 172 -12.60 -6.01 11.55
C THR A 172 -11.55 -6.17 12.65
N SER A 173 -10.28 -5.82 12.38
CA SER A 173 -9.21 -5.94 13.37
C SER A 173 -9.38 -4.98 14.56
N MET A 174 -9.96 -3.81 14.33
CA MET A 174 -10.29 -2.87 15.43
C MET A 174 -11.44 -3.38 16.30
N GLU A 175 -12.43 -4.03 15.71
CA GLU A 175 -13.53 -4.66 16.46
C GLU A 175 -13.06 -5.84 17.32
N ASP A 176 -11.97 -6.50 16.96
CA ASP A 176 -11.36 -7.59 17.71
C ASP A 176 -10.60 -7.15 18.97
N VAL A 177 -10.39 -5.84 19.18
CA VAL A 177 -9.64 -5.31 20.35
C VAL A 177 -10.40 -5.50 21.65
N ALA A 178 -11.70 -5.24 21.65
CA ALA A 178 -12.55 -5.24 22.85
C ALA A 178 -13.04 -6.66 23.19
N LEU A 179 -12.24 -7.42 23.93
CA LEU A 179 -12.59 -8.75 24.42
C LEU A 179 -13.25 -8.68 25.81
N TRP A 180 -14.02 -9.71 26.17
CA TRP A 180 -14.56 -9.85 27.52
C TRP A 180 -13.51 -10.36 28.50
N HIS A 181 -13.32 -9.66 29.60
CA HIS A 181 -12.42 -10.01 30.69
C HIS A 181 -11.00 -10.32 30.18
N GLU A 182 -10.37 -11.37 30.65
CA GLU A 182 -9.02 -11.81 30.27
C GLU A 182 -8.96 -12.49 28.89
N ARG A 183 -10.10 -12.91 28.37
CA ARG A 183 -10.32 -13.40 27.01
C ARG A 183 -11.74 -13.83 26.76
N ASP A 184 -12.27 -13.59 25.58
CA ASP A 184 -13.26 -14.45 24.92
C ASP A 184 -12.69 -14.93 23.55
N ILE A 185 -13.47 -15.67 22.76
CA ILE A 185 -12.98 -16.26 21.51
C ILE A 185 -13.51 -15.55 20.25
N SER A 186 -14.21 -14.41 20.41
CA SER A 186 -14.83 -13.70 19.28
C SER A 186 -13.82 -13.25 18.22
N HIS A 187 -12.63 -12.80 18.65
CA HIS A 187 -11.55 -12.39 17.74
C HIS A 187 -11.01 -13.54 16.86
N SER A 188 -10.99 -14.77 17.38
CA SER A 188 -10.24 -15.89 16.78
C SER A 188 -10.76 -16.28 15.40
N SER A 189 -12.07 -16.28 15.20
CA SER A 189 -12.67 -16.62 13.90
C SER A 189 -12.38 -15.55 12.84
N ALA A 190 -12.40 -14.29 13.23
CA ALA A 190 -12.10 -13.16 12.34
C ALA A 190 -10.60 -13.11 11.99
N GLU A 191 -9.72 -13.21 12.97
CA GLU A 191 -8.27 -13.16 12.78
C GLU A 191 -7.73 -14.27 11.86
N ARG A 192 -8.34 -15.45 11.86
CA ARG A 192 -7.99 -16.56 10.95
C ARG A 192 -8.19 -16.21 9.47
N ILE A 193 -9.04 -15.24 9.19
CA ILE A 193 -9.30 -14.75 7.85
C ILE A 193 -8.44 -13.52 7.58
N ILE A 194 -8.58 -12.48 8.42
CA ILE A 194 -8.02 -11.17 8.11
C ILE A 194 -6.50 -11.12 8.16
N LEU A 195 -5.83 -11.84 9.07
CA LEU A 195 -4.38 -11.78 9.21
C LEU A 195 -3.65 -12.40 8.00
N PRO A 196 -3.90 -13.66 7.62
CA PRO A 196 -3.23 -14.26 6.47
C PRO A 196 -3.65 -13.60 5.16
N ASP A 197 -4.91 -13.19 5.03
CA ASP A 197 -5.39 -12.62 3.77
C ASP A 197 -4.90 -11.18 3.57
N ALA A 198 -4.90 -10.34 4.63
CA ALA A 198 -4.37 -8.97 4.53
C ALA A 198 -2.89 -8.95 4.10
N THR A 199 -2.06 -9.84 4.67
CA THR A 199 -0.64 -9.93 4.29
C THR A 199 -0.46 -10.41 2.87
N THR A 200 -1.21 -11.44 2.46
CA THR A 200 -1.19 -11.97 1.09
C THR A 200 -1.64 -10.93 0.06
N VAL A 201 -2.73 -10.22 0.35
CA VAL A 201 -3.26 -9.17 -0.54
C VAL A 201 -2.29 -8.02 -0.67
N LEU A 202 -1.69 -7.54 0.43
CA LEU A 202 -0.69 -6.48 0.38
C LEU A 202 0.54 -6.90 -0.43
N ASP A 203 1.07 -8.11 -0.21
CA ASP A 203 2.20 -8.64 -0.95
C ASP A 203 1.91 -8.69 -2.46
N TYR A 204 0.74 -9.22 -2.84
CA TYR A 204 0.29 -9.21 -4.22
C TYR A 204 0.22 -7.81 -4.81
N MET A 205 -0.36 -6.85 -4.09
CA MET A 205 -0.50 -5.46 -4.54
C MET A 205 0.88 -4.81 -4.78
N LEU A 206 1.83 -5.01 -3.86
CA LEU A 206 3.20 -4.51 -3.99
C LEU A 206 3.91 -5.09 -5.21
N HIS A 207 3.85 -6.41 -5.40
CA HIS A 207 4.43 -7.07 -6.57
C HIS A 207 3.78 -6.60 -7.88
N ARG A 208 2.45 -6.51 -7.89
CA ARG A 208 1.68 -6.09 -9.06
C ARG A 208 2.01 -4.65 -9.46
N LEU A 209 2.00 -3.72 -8.51
CA LEU A 209 2.28 -2.32 -8.79
C LEU A 209 3.74 -2.09 -9.19
N THR A 210 4.68 -2.81 -8.56
CA THR A 210 6.09 -2.80 -8.97
C THR A 210 6.23 -3.18 -10.44
N ALA A 211 5.62 -4.29 -10.85
CA ALA A 211 5.67 -4.75 -12.24
C ALA A 211 5.00 -3.77 -13.22
N ILE A 212 3.92 -3.09 -12.82
CA ILE A 212 3.28 -2.05 -13.63
C ILE A 212 4.25 -0.88 -13.83
N LEU A 213 4.87 -0.39 -12.77
CA LEU A 213 5.79 0.74 -12.81
C LEU A 213 7.07 0.43 -13.60
N GLU A 214 7.63 -0.76 -13.46
CA GLU A 214 8.80 -1.21 -14.23
C GLU A 214 8.56 -1.22 -15.74
N ASN A 215 7.33 -1.52 -16.16
CA ASN A 215 6.94 -1.64 -17.56
C ASN A 215 6.10 -0.46 -18.05
N LEU A 216 5.98 0.61 -17.24
CA LEU A 216 5.16 1.77 -17.57
C LEU A 216 5.68 2.48 -18.82
N GLN A 217 4.83 2.65 -19.81
CA GLN A 217 5.13 3.45 -20.98
C GLN A 217 4.81 4.92 -20.64
N VAL A 218 5.77 5.80 -20.91
CA VAL A 218 5.67 7.23 -20.60
C VAL A 218 5.80 8.02 -21.90
N PHE A 219 4.75 8.76 -22.27
CA PHE A 219 4.65 9.49 -23.52
C PHE A 219 5.01 10.98 -23.33
N GLN A 220 6.31 11.29 -23.32
CA GLN A 220 6.83 12.63 -23.04
C GLN A 220 6.33 13.67 -24.06
N GLU A 221 6.19 13.30 -25.32
CA GLU A 221 5.67 14.19 -26.36
C GLU A 221 4.19 14.55 -26.11
N THR A 222 3.39 13.58 -25.68
CA THR A 222 1.99 13.79 -25.31
C THR A 222 1.88 14.70 -24.09
N MET A 223 2.74 14.51 -23.08
CA MET A 223 2.81 15.41 -21.92
C MET A 223 3.07 16.86 -22.35
N LEU A 224 4.04 17.06 -23.22
CA LEU A 224 4.36 18.41 -23.75
C LEU A 224 3.23 18.98 -24.61
N ALA A 225 2.58 18.17 -25.44
CA ALA A 225 1.44 18.57 -26.25
C ALA A 225 0.25 19.00 -25.38
N ASN A 226 -0.03 18.25 -24.29
CA ASN A 226 -1.11 18.57 -23.37
C ASN A 226 -0.89 19.92 -22.66
N MET A 227 0.35 20.30 -22.34
CA MET A 227 0.67 21.60 -21.78
C MET A 227 0.29 22.77 -22.72
N LYS A 228 0.39 22.56 -24.03
CA LYS A 228 0.09 23.60 -25.03
C LYS A 228 -1.41 23.78 -25.28
N ARG A 229 -2.29 22.91 -24.77
CA ARG A 229 -3.75 22.97 -24.99
C ARG A 229 -4.41 24.22 -24.44
N THR A 230 -3.77 24.92 -23.51
CA THR A 230 -4.27 26.19 -22.94
C THR A 230 -3.76 27.42 -23.70
N TYR A 231 -3.10 27.26 -24.84
CA TYR A 231 -2.60 28.35 -25.68
C TYR A 231 -1.74 29.37 -24.90
N GLY A 232 -1.04 28.92 -23.87
CA GLY A 232 -0.17 29.78 -23.05
C GLY A 232 -0.85 30.47 -21.86
N LEU A 233 -2.14 30.26 -21.62
CA LEU A 233 -2.85 30.84 -20.48
C LEU A 233 -2.24 30.43 -19.11
N ILE A 234 -1.56 29.29 -19.05
CA ILE A 234 -0.82 28.84 -17.86
C ILE A 234 0.31 29.79 -17.44
N TYR A 235 0.72 30.71 -18.29
CA TYR A 235 1.75 31.71 -18.03
C TYR A 235 1.18 33.11 -17.73
N SER A 236 -0.13 33.27 -17.62
CA SER A 236 -0.81 34.56 -17.48
C SER A 236 -0.57 35.27 -16.14
N GLN A 237 0.02 34.59 -15.16
CA GLN A 237 0.37 35.15 -13.84
C GLN A 237 1.82 35.68 -13.76
N ARG A 238 2.56 35.69 -14.87
CA ARG A 238 3.94 36.13 -14.93
C ARG A 238 4.07 37.42 -15.75
#